data_d5f67b80599981465a0556ccbb8b63ea
#
_entry.id   d5f67b80599981465a0556ccbb8b63ea
#
_cell.length_a   1.000
_cell.length_b   1.000
_cell.length_c   1.000
_cell.angle_alpha   90.00
_cell.angle_beta   90.00
_cell.angle_gamma   90.00
#
_symmetry.space_group_name_H-M   'P 1'
#
loop_
_entity.id
_entity.type
_entity.pdbx_description
1 polymer ?
#
loop_
_entity_poly.entity_id
_entity_poly.type
_entity_poly.pdbx_seq_one_letter_code
_entity_poly.pdbx_strand_id
1 'polypeptide(L)'
;MSKLLILGAGGLGQMVGEVARAAGNWDGVAFLDDAIRGADVAGKCMDYTSLTGEYPEAVAAFGDNRLRLAWTRRLLDAGYRVPSVVHPTAIVSPSAVLGPGCLVLHGAIINTNTVLGAACLVNSGALVDHDNVLEDGVHVNLHATIKAWCHMEPCARTEAATVLYSTRRHIDGVEDHNLEDALFAFKLGETASYVKPFGAGHINDTYAVYMAAQGGDELRYVIQRINTAVFKKPQDVMENIFGVTEYLRRKILARGGDADRETLNYIKTKTGDNYFEDAVGSAWRCYNYIPDSVCIESVRTPQDFYNSGKSFGAFL
;
A
#
# COMPACT_ATOMS: atom_id res chain seq x y z
N MET A 1 31.81 8.56 -23.11
CA MET A 1 30.72 7.97 -22.32
C MET A 1 30.54 6.52 -22.75
N SER A 2 29.82 5.70 -22.01
CA SER A 2 29.53 4.31 -22.39
C SER A 2 28.29 4.20 -23.27
N LYS A 3 28.08 3.05 -23.92
CA LYS A 3 26.83 2.74 -24.63
C LYS A 3 25.90 1.94 -23.72
N LEU A 4 24.58 2.14 -23.85
CA LEU A 4 23.55 1.43 -23.11
C LEU A 4 22.83 0.42 -24.01
N LEU A 5 22.69 -0.81 -23.53
CA LEU A 5 21.87 -1.86 -24.13
C LEU A 5 20.55 -1.98 -23.37
N ILE A 6 19.42 -1.96 -24.06
CA ILE A 6 18.09 -2.09 -23.48
C ILE A 6 17.47 -3.42 -23.93
N LEU A 7 17.14 -4.30 -23.00
CA LEU A 7 16.43 -5.55 -23.29
C LEU A 7 14.92 -5.30 -23.30
N GLY A 8 14.30 -5.55 -24.45
CA GLY A 8 12.92 -5.19 -24.77
C GLY A 8 12.85 -3.91 -25.62
N ALA A 9 12.34 -4.02 -26.84
CA ALA A 9 12.12 -2.90 -27.77
C ALA A 9 10.64 -2.51 -27.92
N GLY A 10 9.75 -3.08 -27.07
CA GLY A 10 8.34 -2.72 -27.00
C GLY A 10 8.10 -1.31 -26.46
N GLY A 11 6.84 -0.93 -26.22
CA GLY A 11 6.46 0.41 -25.80
C GLY A 11 7.24 0.93 -24.59
N LEU A 12 7.42 0.12 -23.53
CA LEU A 12 8.24 0.51 -22.38
C LEU A 12 9.72 0.66 -22.77
N GLY A 13 10.26 -0.27 -23.57
CA GLY A 13 11.64 -0.19 -24.04
C GLY A 13 11.91 1.08 -24.82
N GLN A 14 11.01 1.48 -25.72
CA GLN A 14 11.14 2.73 -26.48
C GLN A 14 11.12 3.94 -25.54
N MET A 15 10.20 3.99 -24.57
CA MET A 15 10.16 5.05 -23.55
C MET A 15 11.49 5.13 -22.77
N VAL A 16 12.03 3.98 -22.32
CA VAL A 16 13.31 3.93 -21.60
C VAL A 16 14.46 4.41 -22.49
N GLY A 17 14.44 4.07 -23.79
CA GLY A 17 15.41 4.56 -24.76
C GLY A 17 15.36 6.09 -24.94
N GLU A 18 14.17 6.67 -24.98
CA GLU A 18 13.99 8.12 -25.02
C GLU A 18 14.49 8.78 -23.71
N VAL A 19 14.18 8.20 -22.57
CA VAL A 19 14.68 8.64 -21.25
C VAL A 19 16.21 8.61 -21.21
N ALA A 20 16.83 7.53 -21.67
CA ALA A 20 18.28 7.38 -21.70
C ALA A 20 18.93 8.44 -22.61
N ARG A 21 18.37 8.70 -23.79
CA ARG A 21 18.85 9.75 -24.71
C ARG A 21 18.68 11.14 -24.10
N ALA A 22 17.54 11.40 -23.45
CA ALA A 22 17.28 12.69 -22.79
C ALA A 22 18.20 12.94 -21.59
N ALA A 23 18.56 11.89 -20.85
CA ALA A 23 19.50 11.97 -19.71
C ALA A 23 20.93 12.32 -20.15
N GLY A 24 21.32 11.97 -21.39
CA GLY A 24 22.62 12.32 -21.96
C GLY A 24 23.82 11.60 -21.33
N ASN A 25 23.60 10.50 -20.61
CA ASN A 25 24.64 9.77 -19.90
C ASN A 25 25.36 8.74 -20.79
N TRP A 26 24.86 8.48 -22.00
CA TRP A 26 25.35 7.46 -22.91
C TRP A 26 25.58 8.02 -24.31
N ASP A 27 26.67 7.57 -24.97
CA ASP A 27 26.99 7.94 -26.35
C ASP A 27 26.14 7.22 -27.40
N GLY A 28 25.45 6.15 -27.01
CA GLY A 28 24.56 5.37 -27.85
C GLY A 28 23.64 4.47 -27.07
N VAL A 29 22.45 4.22 -27.63
CA VAL A 29 21.44 3.33 -27.09
C VAL A 29 21.04 2.33 -28.16
N ALA A 30 21.08 1.04 -27.85
CA ALA A 30 20.59 -0.03 -28.70
C ALA A 30 19.64 -0.96 -27.92
N PHE A 31 18.89 -1.75 -28.67
CA PHE A 31 17.90 -2.67 -28.10
C PHE A 31 18.22 -4.13 -28.44
N LEU A 32 17.80 -5.03 -27.58
CA LEU A 32 17.63 -6.45 -27.89
C LEU A 32 16.15 -6.83 -27.77
N ASP A 33 15.63 -7.53 -28.76
CA ASP A 33 14.24 -8.01 -28.77
C ASP A 33 14.07 -9.28 -29.60
N ASP A 34 13.26 -10.22 -29.12
CA ASP A 34 13.05 -11.49 -29.81
C ASP A 34 12.08 -11.37 -30.99
N ALA A 35 11.16 -10.40 -30.98
CA ALA A 35 10.12 -10.20 -31.97
C ALA A 35 10.32 -8.92 -32.82
N ILE A 36 10.67 -7.81 -32.18
CA ILE A 36 10.76 -6.50 -32.84
C ILE A 36 12.09 -6.39 -33.60
N ARG A 37 12.03 -5.77 -34.78
CA ARG A 37 13.19 -5.46 -35.61
C ARG A 37 13.20 -3.98 -35.96
N GLY A 38 14.39 -3.42 -36.12
CA GLY A 38 14.57 -2.01 -36.46
C GLY A 38 16.05 -1.65 -36.48
N ALA A 39 16.36 -0.43 -36.91
CA ALA A 39 17.74 0.03 -37.05
C ALA A 39 18.51 0.02 -35.72
N ASP A 40 17.85 0.29 -34.61
CA ASP A 40 18.44 0.33 -33.27
C ASP A 40 18.40 -1.03 -32.54
N VAL A 41 17.87 -2.10 -33.19
CA VAL A 41 17.79 -3.44 -32.59
C VAL A 41 19.00 -4.25 -32.99
N ALA A 42 19.92 -4.47 -32.07
CA ALA A 42 21.20 -5.13 -32.30
C ALA A 42 21.10 -6.67 -32.37
N GLY A 43 20.00 -7.28 -31.91
CA GLY A 43 19.84 -8.74 -31.93
C GLY A 43 18.68 -9.21 -31.07
N LYS A 44 18.68 -10.50 -30.72
CA LYS A 44 17.73 -11.14 -29.80
C LYS A 44 18.15 -10.93 -28.34
N CYS A 45 17.22 -11.07 -27.42
CA CYS A 45 17.52 -10.92 -25.99
C CYS A 45 18.66 -11.84 -25.53
N MET A 46 18.74 -13.08 -26.05
CA MET A 46 19.78 -14.04 -25.68
C MET A 46 21.19 -13.69 -26.20
N ASP A 47 21.33 -12.76 -27.14
CA ASP A 47 22.63 -12.31 -27.66
C ASP A 47 23.37 -11.39 -26.66
N TYR A 48 22.73 -11.04 -25.53
CA TYR A 48 23.29 -10.13 -24.53
C TYR A 48 24.69 -10.52 -24.05
N THR A 49 24.97 -11.82 -23.89
CA THR A 49 26.29 -12.29 -23.42
C THR A 49 27.45 -11.98 -24.35
N SER A 50 27.18 -11.79 -25.64
CA SER A 50 28.22 -11.48 -26.67
C SER A 50 28.47 -9.98 -26.83
N LEU A 51 27.65 -9.13 -26.20
CA LEU A 51 27.65 -7.68 -26.41
C LEU A 51 28.27 -6.88 -25.24
N THR A 52 28.73 -7.53 -24.18
CA THR A 52 29.34 -6.88 -23.01
C THR A 52 30.52 -5.97 -23.33
N GLY A 53 31.31 -6.32 -24.35
CA GLY A 53 32.45 -5.51 -24.78
C GLY A 53 32.05 -4.22 -25.50
N GLU A 54 30.97 -4.22 -26.25
CA GLU A 54 30.45 -3.06 -26.97
C GLU A 54 29.49 -2.19 -26.10
N TYR A 55 28.69 -2.85 -25.30
CA TYR A 55 27.71 -2.22 -24.40
C TYR A 55 28.04 -2.66 -22.96
N PRO A 56 28.89 -1.93 -22.24
CA PRO A 56 29.26 -2.31 -20.87
C PRO A 56 28.12 -2.08 -19.86
N GLU A 57 27.09 -1.39 -20.27
CA GLU A 57 25.89 -1.08 -19.45
C GLU A 57 24.64 -1.62 -20.12
N ALA A 58 23.75 -2.24 -19.32
CA ALA A 58 22.50 -2.74 -19.83
C ALA A 58 21.37 -2.62 -18.80
N VAL A 59 20.12 -2.50 -19.29
CA VAL A 59 18.91 -2.51 -18.45
C VAL A 59 17.82 -3.35 -19.09
N ALA A 60 16.93 -3.91 -18.27
CA ALA A 60 15.76 -4.65 -18.71
C ALA A 60 14.52 -3.74 -18.72
N ALA A 61 13.81 -3.64 -19.84
CA ALA A 61 12.65 -2.77 -20.03
C ALA A 61 11.39 -3.57 -20.41
N PHE A 62 11.03 -4.53 -19.58
CA PHE A 62 9.82 -5.34 -19.72
C PHE A 62 8.71 -4.85 -18.80
N GLY A 63 7.46 -4.79 -19.30
CA GLY A 63 6.29 -4.41 -18.51
C GLY A 63 5.92 -5.44 -17.42
N ASP A 64 6.24 -6.70 -17.64
CA ASP A 64 6.11 -7.75 -16.62
C ASP A 64 7.20 -7.59 -15.55
N ASN A 65 6.79 -7.46 -14.29
CA ASN A 65 7.69 -7.19 -13.17
C ASN A 65 8.67 -8.34 -12.91
N ARG A 66 8.19 -9.58 -12.98
CA ARG A 66 9.03 -10.77 -12.72
C ARG A 66 10.03 -10.99 -13.86
N LEU A 67 9.60 -10.79 -15.09
CA LEU A 67 10.47 -10.88 -16.25
C LEU A 67 11.56 -9.79 -16.22
N ARG A 68 11.17 -8.53 -15.91
CA ARG A 68 12.10 -7.40 -15.77
C ARG A 68 13.15 -7.69 -14.70
N LEU A 69 12.73 -8.15 -13.53
CA LEU A 69 13.64 -8.52 -12.43
C LEU A 69 14.54 -9.69 -12.79
N ALA A 70 14.00 -10.74 -13.42
CA ALA A 70 14.80 -11.90 -13.83
C ALA A 70 15.89 -11.52 -14.85
N TRP A 71 15.58 -10.65 -15.81
CA TRP A 71 16.57 -10.16 -16.76
C TRP A 71 17.61 -9.22 -16.13
N THR A 72 17.19 -8.36 -15.19
CA THR A 72 18.13 -7.51 -14.43
C THR A 72 19.16 -8.36 -13.69
N ARG A 73 18.74 -9.46 -13.04
CA ARG A 73 19.66 -10.40 -12.38
C ARG A 73 20.58 -11.09 -13.36
N ARG A 74 20.08 -11.57 -14.51
CA ARG A 74 20.93 -12.16 -15.57
C ARG A 74 21.99 -11.19 -16.11
N LEU A 75 21.64 -9.92 -16.25
CA LEU A 75 22.59 -8.89 -16.68
C LEU A 75 23.71 -8.68 -15.66
N LEU A 76 23.36 -8.63 -14.37
CA LEU A 76 24.33 -8.53 -13.28
C LEU A 76 25.26 -9.76 -13.26
N ASP A 77 24.70 -10.97 -13.37
CA ASP A 77 25.46 -12.24 -13.39
C ASP A 77 26.40 -12.32 -14.60
N ALA A 78 26.04 -11.72 -15.73
CA ALA A 78 26.86 -11.64 -16.92
C ALA A 78 27.95 -10.54 -16.87
N GLY A 79 28.02 -9.79 -15.76
CA GLY A 79 29.05 -8.75 -15.56
C GLY A 79 28.71 -7.38 -16.14
N TYR A 80 27.50 -7.14 -16.57
CA TYR A 80 27.06 -5.79 -16.94
C TYR A 80 26.99 -4.85 -15.74
N ARG A 81 27.34 -3.59 -15.94
CA ARG A 81 26.82 -2.53 -15.08
C ARG A 81 25.34 -2.33 -15.41
N VAL A 82 24.49 -2.35 -14.41
CA VAL A 82 23.04 -2.20 -14.59
C VAL A 82 22.58 -0.90 -13.92
N PRO A 83 22.71 0.25 -14.62
CA PRO A 83 22.38 1.55 -14.05
C PRO A 83 20.89 1.72 -13.87
N SER A 84 20.49 2.62 -12.97
CA SER A 84 19.13 3.16 -12.97
C SER A 84 19.01 4.22 -14.06
N VAL A 85 17.94 4.13 -14.86
CA VAL A 85 17.64 5.09 -15.94
C VAL A 85 16.58 6.06 -15.44
N VAL A 86 16.98 7.32 -15.25
CA VAL A 86 16.16 8.36 -14.63
C VAL A 86 15.92 9.49 -15.62
N HIS A 87 14.67 9.85 -15.87
CA HIS A 87 14.31 10.96 -16.75
C HIS A 87 14.74 12.30 -16.13
N PRO A 88 15.28 13.26 -16.90
CA PRO A 88 15.71 14.58 -16.40
C PRO A 88 14.65 15.40 -15.69
N THR A 89 13.35 15.15 -15.98
CA THR A 89 12.22 15.80 -15.29
C THR A 89 11.74 15.05 -14.07
N ALA A 90 12.29 13.88 -13.75
CA ALA A 90 12.01 13.19 -12.52
C ALA A 90 12.74 13.87 -11.35
N ILE A 91 12.09 13.92 -10.20
CA ILE A 91 12.67 14.46 -8.97
C ILE A 91 13.00 13.29 -8.05
N VAL A 92 14.28 13.06 -7.80
CA VAL A 92 14.75 12.01 -6.90
C VAL A 92 15.50 12.69 -5.76
N SER A 93 15.01 12.49 -4.53
CA SER A 93 15.66 13.03 -3.33
C SER A 93 17.09 12.50 -3.19
N PRO A 94 18.06 13.33 -2.78
CA PRO A 94 19.45 12.90 -2.57
C PRO A 94 19.63 11.76 -1.55
N SER A 95 18.69 11.59 -0.62
CA SER A 95 18.68 10.50 0.37
C SER A 95 17.92 9.25 -0.10
N ALA A 96 17.27 9.30 -1.26
CA ALA A 96 16.64 8.13 -1.83
C ALA A 96 17.69 7.15 -2.40
N VAL A 97 17.47 5.86 -2.21
CA VAL A 97 18.34 4.80 -2.69
C VAL A 97 17.67 4.05 -3.82
N LEU A 98 18.29 4.01 -4.97
CA LEU A 98 17.82 3.24 -6.13
C LEU A 98 18.70 2.00 -6.33
N GLY A 99 18.08 0.83 -6.31
CA GLY A 99 18.73 -0.43 -6.67
C GLY A 99 19.08 -0.51 -8.17
N PRO A 100 19.84 -1.51 -8.60
CA PRO A 100 20.26 -1.65 -9.98
C PRO A 100 19.07 -1.84 -10.93
N GLY A 101 19.12 -1.18 -12.09
CA GLY A 101 18.12 -1.32 -13.13
C GLY A 101 16.75 -0.69 -12.84
N CYS A 102 16.67 0.26 -11.91
CA CYS A 102 15.45 1.04 -11.71
C CYS A 102 15.19 1.92 -12.93
N LEU A 103 13.92 2.02 -13.29
CA LEU A 103 13.42 2.86 -14.38
C LEU A 103 12.50 3.94 -13.78
N VAL A 104 12.93 5.20 -13.86
CA VAL A 104 12.19 6.35 -13.32
C VAL A 104 11.82 7.27 -14.47
N LEU A 105 10.52 7.31 -14.79
CA LEU A 105 10.03 7.95 -16.01
C LEU A 105 9.67 9.43 -15.80
N HIS A 106 9.11 10.05 -16.84
CA HIS A 106 8.81 11.48 -16.91
C HIS A 106 8.00 11.99 -15.70
N GLY A 107 8.50 13.03 -15.04
CA GLY A 107 7.77 13.69 -13.95
C GLY A 107 7.50 12.83 -12.72
N ALA A 108 8.15 11.68 -12.60
CA ALA A 108 8.07 10.86 -11.38
C ALA A 108 8.78 11.57 -10.22
N ILE A 109 8.25 11.41 -9.00
CA ILE A 109 8.83 12.00 -7.79
C ILE A 109 9.11 10.89 -6.79
N ILE A 110 10.34 10.86 -6.27
CA ILE A 110 10.79 9.93 -5.23
C ILE A 110 11.37 10.76 -4.09
N ASN A 111 10.68 10.76 -2.95
CA ASN A 111 11.02 11.59 -1.81
C ASN A 111 12.06 10.95 -0.88
N THR A 112 12.38 11.69 0.18
CA THR A 112 13.45 11.47 1.16
C THR A 112 13.40 10.06 1.77
N ASN A 113 14.58 9.44 1.99
CA ASN A 113 14.78 8.15 2.65
C ASN A 113 14.06 6.95 2.01
N THR A 114 13.48 7.12 0.82
CA THR A 114 12.82 6.03 0.11
C THR A 114 13.86 5.08 -0.49
N VAL A 115 13.65 3.77 -0.28
CA VAL A 115 14.52 2.72 -0.79
C VAL A 115 13.79 1.91 -1.85
N LEU A 116 14.35 1.84 -3.05
CA LEU A 116 13.88 1.00 -4.15
C LEU A 116 14.86 -0.16 -4.35
N GLY A 117 14.35 -1.39 -4.35
CA GLY A 117 15.10 -2.59 -4.73
C GLY A 117 15.46 -2.60 -6.22
N ALA A 118 16.04 -3.72 -6.67
CA ALA A 118 16.45 -3.89 -8.07
C ALA A 118 15.24 -3.89 -9.02
N ALA A 119 15.42 -3.37 -10.24
CA ALA A 119 14.45 -3.42 -11.32
C ALA A 119 13.08 -2.79 -10.99
N CYS A 120 13.00 -1.84 -10.09
CA CYS A 120 11.77 -1.09 -9.85
C CYS A 120 11.42 -0.19 -11.04
N LEU A 121 10.13 -0.02 -11.30
CA LEU A 121 9.59 0.90 -12.30
C LEU A 121 8.71 1.94 -11.61
N VAL A 122 9.15 3.20 -11.63
CA VAL A 122 8.34 4.35 -11.22
C VAL A 122 7.88 5.06 -12.48
N ASN A 123 6.60 4.86 -12.83
CA ASN A 123 6.05 5.27 -14.11
C ASN A 123 5.75 6.78 -14.15
N SER A 124 5.40 7.30 -15.33
CA SER A 124 5.24 8.74 -15.56
C SER A 124 4.23 9.36 -14.58
N GLY A 125 4.63 10.47 -13.96
CA GLY A 125 3.82 11.23 -13.01
C GLY A 125 3.53 10.52 -11.67
N ALA A 126 4.13 9.36 -11.41
CA ALA A 126 3.97 8.67 -10.13
C ALA A 126 4.71 9.40 -9.01
N LEU A 127 4.14 9.38 -7.81
CA LEU A 127 4.72 9.98 -6.61
C LEU A 127 4.96 8.90 -5.56
N VAL A 128 6.20 8.78 -5.11
CA VAL A 128 6.60 7.95 -3.97
C VAL A 128 7.04 8.90 -2.87
N ASP A 129 6.24 8.97 -1.80
CA ASP A 129 6.50 9.84 -0.67
C ASP A 129 7.71 9.34 0.15
N HIS A 130 8.04 10.01 1.25
CA HIS A 130 9.25 9.71 2.05
C HIS A 130 9.16 8.39 2.83
N ASP A 131 10.32 7.86 3.26
CA ASP A 131 10.47 6.69 4.14
C ASP A 131 9.74 5.42 3.67
N ASN A 132 9.69 5.21 2.35
CA ASN A 132 9.10 4.01 1.74
C ASN A 132 10.14 2.94 1.46
N VAL A 133 9.72 1.67 1.51
CA VAL A 133 10.51 0.53 1.05
C VAL A 133 9.75 -0.17 -0.08
N LEU A 134 10.30 -0.13 -1.26
CA LEU A 134 9.79 -0.82 -2.45
C LEU A 134 10.77 -1.95 -2.78
N GLU A 135 10.34 -3.20 -2.57
CA GLU A 135 11.17 -4.37 -2.84
C GLU A 135 11.48 -4.56 -4.33
N ASP A 136 12.32 -5.56 -4.67
CA ASP A 136 12.74 -5.84 -6.03
C ASP A 136 11.57 -5.97 -7.02
N GLY A 137 11.69 -5.32 -8.18
CA GLY A 137 10.75 -5.46 -9.28
C GLY A 137 9.41 -4.74 -9.08
N VAL A 138 9.24 -3.95 -8.05
CA VAL A 138 8.00 -3.18 -7.82
C VAL A 138 7.70 -2.24 -8.98
N HIS A 139 6.42 -2.09 -9.31
CA HIS A 139 5.93 -1.16 -10.31
C HIS A 139 4.92 -0.18 -9.73
N VAL A 140 5.35 1.06 -9.54
CA VAL A 140 4.46 2.18 -9.25
C VAL A 140 3.91 2.71 -10.57
N ASN A 141 2.63 2.46 -10.84
CA ASN A 141 2.02 2.70 -12.15
C ASN A 141 1.75 4.20 -12.39
N LEU A 142 1.30 4.55 -13.62
CA LEU A 142 1.03 5.92 -14.08
C LEU A 142 0.23 6.71 -13.03
N HIS A 143 0.76 7.89 -12.63
CA HIS A 143 0.13 8.81 -11.67
C HIS A 143 -0.31 8.17 -10.34
N ALA A 144 0.19 6.98 -9.99
CA ALA A 144 -0.06 6.41 -8.68
C ALA A 144 0.74 7.17 -7.60
N THR A 145 0.15 7.26 -6.41
CA THR A 145 0.79 7.91 -5.26
C THR A 145 1.01 6.86 -4.17
N ILE A 146 2.25 6.70 -3.74
CA ILE A 146 2.60 5.91 -2.56
C ILE A 146 2.82 6.90 -1.41
N LYS A 147 1.97 6.83 -0.39
CA LYS A 147 2.11 7.66 0.82
C LYS A 147 3.32 7.22 1.63
N ALA A 148 3.79 8.07 2.55
CA ALA A 148 4.93 7.76 3.39
C ALA A 148 4.75 6.44 4.18
N TRP A 149 5.86 5.78 4.52
CA TRP A 149 5.93 4.58 5.36
C TRP A 149 5.24 3.34 4.76
N CYS A 150 5.09 3.27 3.45
CA CYS A 150 4.61 2.05 2.79
C CYS A 150 5.75 1.05 2.59
N HIS A 151 5.41 -0.24 2.68
CA HIS A 151 6.23 -1.34 2.22
C HIS A 151 5.50 -2.06 1.08
N MET A 152 6.19 -2.24 -0.03
CA MET A 152 5.66 -2.98 -1.18
C MET A 152 6.49 -4.24 -1.41
N GLU A 153 5.82 -5.38 -1.38
CA GLU A 153 6.41 -6.71 -1.59
C GLU A 153 7.03 -6.87 -2.98
N PRO A 154 7.97 -7.84 -3.16
CA PRO A 154 8.64 -8.05 -4.44
C PRO A 154 7.66 -8.24 -5.60
N CYS A 155 7.93 -7.56 -6.71
CA CYS A 155 7.11 -7.57 -7.92
C CYS A 155 5.65 -7.08 -7.74
N ALA A 156 5.32 -6.46 -6.62
CA ALA A 156 4.02 -5.81 -6.45
C ALA A 156 3.80 -4.69 -7.48
N ARG A 157 2.55 -4.39 -7.78
CA ARG A 157 2.17 -3.35 -8.73
C ARG A 157 0.97 -2.57 -8.20
N THR A 158 1.00 -1.24 -8.34
CA THR A 158 -0.19 -0.41 -8.13
C THR A 158 -1.02 -0.33 -9.40
N GLU A 159 -2.31 -0.08 -9.26
CA GLU A 159 -3.12 0.38 -10.38
C GLU A 159 -2.78 1.84 -10.73
N ALA A 160 -3.09 2.25 -11.97
CA ALA A 160 -2.86 3.64 -12.40
C ALA A 160 -3.75 4.61 -11.61
N ALA A 161 -3.20 5.80 -11.30
CA ALA A 161 -3.89 6.88 -10.60
C ALA A 161 -4.48 6.49 -9.22
N THR A 162 -3.97 5.42 -8.60
CA THR A 162 -4.38 5.01 -7.26
C THR A 162 -3.50 5.62 -6.19
N VAL A 163 -4.03 5.68 -4.97
CA VAL A 163 -3.26 6.09 -3.78
C VAL A 163 -3.11 4.87 -2.88
N LEU A 164 -1.86 4.47 -2.66
CA LEU A 164 -1.51 3.47 -1.64
C LEU A 164 -1.21 4.21 -0.35
N TYR A 165 -1.95 3.86 0.69
CA TYR A 165 -1.72 4.36 2.03
C TYR A 165 -0.88 3.37 2.80
N SER A 166 0.05 3.88 3.60
CA SER A 166 0.70 3.08 4.63
C SER A 166 -0.34 2.55 5.61
N THR A 167 -0.12 1.36 6.11
CA THR A 167 -0.77 0.92 7.35
C THR A 167 -0.27 1.76 8.55
N ARG A 168 0.88 2.43 8.39
CA ARG A 168 1.38 3.48 9.27
C ARG A 168 0.84 4.83 8.78
N ARG A 169 -0.19 5.37 9.41
CA ARG A 169 -0.76 6.65 9.01
C ARG A 169 -0.10 7.80 9.74
N HIS A 170 0.47 8.77 9.01
CA HIS A 170 0.68 10.13 9.52
C HIS A 170 -0.69 10.83 9.60
N ILE A 171 -1.10 11.22 10.78
CA ILE A 171 -2.17 12.20 10.98
C ILE A 171 -1.48 13.44 11.54
N ASP A 172 -1.45 14.52 10.74
CA ASP A 172 -1.04 15.88 11.11
C ASP A 172 -0.02 15.99 12.26
N GLY A 173 1.22 15.54 12.02
CA GLY A 173 2.34 15.71 12.95
C GLY A 173 2.48 14.66 14.05
N VAL A 174 1.70 13.59 14.04
CA VAL A 174 1.86 12.42 14.92
C VAL A 174 2.24 11.20 14.10
N GLU A 175 3.43 10.64 14.32
CA GLU A 175 3.83 9.36 13.76
C GLU A 175 2.89 8.27 14.30
N ASP A 176 2.17 7.58 13.41
CA ASP A 176 1.19 6.57 13.83
C ASP A 176 1.84 5.18 14.06
N HIS A 177 2.93 5.17 14.84
CA HIS A 177 3.48 3.93 15.42
C HIS A 177 2.45 3.21 16.31
N ASN A 178 1.36 3.88 16.62
CA ASN A 178 0.40 3.52 17.65
C ASN A 178 -0.69 2.58 17.14
N LEU A 179 -0.94 2.52 15.80
CA LEU A 179 -1.91 1.57 15.25
C LEU A 179 -1.43 0.13 15.37
N GLU A 180 -0.14 -0.14 15.15
CA GLU A 180 0.45 -1.47 15.34
C GLU A 180 0.41 -1.87 16.82
N ASP A 181 0.75 -0.96 17.73
CA ASP A 181 0.66 -1.17 19.16
C ASP A 181 -0.78 -1.43 19.60
N ALA A 182 -1.73 -0.67 19.05
CA ALA A 182 -3.15 -0.88 19.30
C ALA A 182 -3.64 -2.23 18.78
N LEU A 183 -3.28 -2.64 17.56
CA LEU A 183 -3.60 -3.96 17.02
C LEU A 183 -3.01 -5.08 17.88
N PHE A 184 -1.76 -4.91 18.30
CA PHE A 184 -1.10 -5.87 19.19
C PHE A 184 -1.75 -5.95 20.57
N ALA A 185 -2.27 -4.85 21.09
CA ALA A 185 -2.89 -4.79 22.41
C ALA A 185 -4.20 -5.59 22.51
N PHE A 186 -4.97 -5.70 21.42
CA PHE A 186 -6.26 -6.41 21.44
C PHE A 186 -6.14 -7.93 21.25
N LYS A 187 -7.13 -8.69 21.75
CA LYS A 187 -7.22 -10.16 21.62
C LYS A 187 -7.78 -10.57 20.25
N LEU A 188 -7.04 -10.33 19.18
CA LEU A 188 -7.50 -10.62 17.82
C LEU A 188 -7.29 -12.12 17.41
N GLY A 189 -6.59 -12.89 18.21
CA GLY A 189 -6.32 -14.31 17.96
C GLY A 189 -5.10 -14.54 17.06
N GLU A 190 -4.99 -13.83 15.97
CA GLU A 190 -3.93 -13.94 14.96
C GLU A 190 -3.41 -12.55 14.58
N THR A 191 -2.32 -12.50 13.82
CA THR A 191 -1.79 -11.24 13.28
C THR A 191 -2.65 -10.78 12.10
N ALA A 192 -2.98 -9.49 12.04
CA ALA A 192 -3.70 -8.90 10.91
C ALA A 192 -2.87 -9.02 9.62
N SER A 193 -3.51 -9.43 8.53
CA SER A 193 -2.87 -9.49 7.21
C SER A 193 -2.60 -8.09 6.66
N TYR A 194 -3.59 -7.22 6.78
CA TYR A 194 -3.46 -5.79 6.47
C TYR A 194 -4.57 -4.98 7.12
N VAL A 195 -4.37 -3.67 7.17
CA VAL A 195 -5.33 -2.71 7.73
C VAL A 195 -5.49 -1.55 6.76
N LYS A 196 -6.72 -1.05 6.60
CA LYS A 196 -6.99 0.12 5.75
C LYS A 196 -8.01 1.07 6.41
N PRO A 197 -7.98 2.37 6.08
CA PRO A 197 -9.03 3.31 6.51
C PRO A 197 -10.42 2.81 6.14
N PHE A 198 -11.39 2.99 7.02
CA PHE A 198 -12.74 2.46 6.88
C PHE A 198 -13.81 3.50 7.21
N GLY A 199 -14.74 3.69 6.26
CA GLY A 199 -15.86 4.65 6.42
C GLY A 199 -15.46 6.10 6.18
N ALA A 200 -16.48 6.98 6.16
CA ALA A 200 -16.35 8.43 6.00
C ALA A 200 -16.60 9.19 7.33
N GLY A 201 -16.44 8.52 8.47
CA GLY A 201 -16.66 9.12 9.79
C GLY A 201 -15.69 10.27 10.07
N HIS A 202 -16.21 11.42 10.49
CA HIS A 202 -15.43 12.63 10.75
C HIS A 202 -14.98 12.81 12.20
N ILE A 203 -15.41 11.93 13.11
CA ILE A 203 -15.14 12.08 14.55
C ILE A 203 -13.97 11.21 14.99
N ASN A 204 -13.99 9.92 14.65
CA ASN A 204 -12.96 8.97 15.04
C ASN A 204 -12.17 8.49 13.82
N ASP A 205 -10.90 8.23 13.97
CA ASP A 205 -10.14 7.52 12.94
C ASP A 205 -10.49 6.05 12.99
N THR A 206 -10.99 5.53 11.88
CA THR A 206 -11.54 4.17 11.81
C THR A 206 -10.79 3.35 10.77
N TYR A 207 -10.47 2.11 11.10
CA TYR A 207 -9.73 1.19 10.25
C TYR A 207 -10.40 -0.18 10.21
N ALA A 208 -10.46 -0.75 9.00
CA ALA A 208 -10.84 -2.13 8.76
C ALA A 208 -9.62 -3.03 8.92
N VAL A 209 -9.76 -4.09 9.71
CA VAL A 209 -8.69 -5.07 10.00
C VAL A 209 -9.01 -6.38 9.31
N TYR A 210 -8.15 -6.78 8.38
CA TYR A 210 -8.28 -8.00 7.60
C TYR A 210 -7.38 -9.09 8.19
N MET A 211 -7.93 -10.29 8.28
CA MET A 211 -7.24 -11.49 8.78
C MET A 211 -7.08 -12.50 7.65
N ALA A 212 -5.98 -13.25 7.66
CA ALA A 212 -5.77 -14.33 6.70
C ALA A 212 -6.84 -15.42 6.84
N ALA A 213 -7.42 -15.85 5.72
CA ALA A 213 -8.39 -16.94 5.68
C ALA A 213 -8.12 -17.85 4.47
N GLN A 214 -8.69 -19.07 4.45
CA GLN A 214 -8.43 -20.07 3.40
C GLN A 214 -8.85 -19.62 1.97
N GLY A 215 -9.70 -18.61 1.85
CA GLY A 215 -10.17 -18.07 0.56
C GLY A 215 -9.59 -16.70 0.19
N GLY A 216 -8.66 -16.17 0.97
CA GLY A 216 -8.13 -14.81 0.88
C GLY A 216 -8.36 -14.03 2.17
N ASP A 217 -7.92 -12.78 2.22
CA ASP A 217 -8.07 -11.96 3.42
C ASP A 217 -9.53 -11.59 3.67
N GLU A 218 -9.99 -11.78 4.91
CA GLU A 218 -11.35 -11.51 5.36
C GLU A 218 -11.37 -10.32 6.34
N LEU A 219 -12.29 -9.37 6.12
CA LEU A 219 -12.55 -8.28 7.06
C LEU A 219 -13.22 -8.83 8.32
N ARG A 220 -12.51 -8.82 9.45
CA ARG A 220 -12.99 -9.39 10.72
C ARG A 220 -13.20 -8.38 11.81
N TYR A 221 -12.40 -7.31 11.86
CA TYR A 221 -12.48 -6.36 12.95
C TYR A 221 -12.48 -4.93 12.42
N VAL A 222 -12.99 -4.03 13.23
CA VAL A 222 -12.85 -2.59 13.08
C VAL A 222 -12.13 -2.05 14.29
N ILE A 223 -11.04 -1.33 14.09
CA ILE A 223 -10.31 -0.64 15.17
C ILE A 223 -10.48 0.88 14.99
N GLN A 224 -10.67 1.58 16.09
CA GLN A 224 -10.90 3.02 16.08
C GLN A 224 -10.02 3.73 17.11
N ARG A 225 -9.40 4.84 16.69
CA ARG A 225 -8.84 5.82 17.60
C ARG A 225 -9.96 6.78 18.02
N ILE A 226 -10.21 6.85 19.32
CA ILE A 226 -11.26 7.70 19.90
C ILE A 226 -10.77 9.15 19.88
N ASN A 227 -11.56 10.05 19.32
CA ASN A 227 -11.26 11.46 19.34
C ASN A 227 -11.43 12.04 20.74
N THR A 228 -10.33 12.22 21.46
CA THR A 228 -10.30 12.72 22.83
C THR A 228 -10.63 14.21 22.94
N ALA A 229 -10.60 14.96 21.83
CA ALA A 229 -11.11 16.34 21.83
C ALA A 229 -12.64 16.38 21.97
N VAL A 230 -13.33 15.35 21.44
CA VAL A 230 -14.78 15.18 21.55
C VAL A 230 -15.14 14.36 22.80
N PHE A 231 -14.47 13.24 23.00
CA PHE A 231 -14.72 12.30 24.11
C PHE A 231 -13.59 12.44 25.14
N LYS A 232 -13.70 13.45 26.00
CA LYS A 232 -12.63 13.84 26.95
C LYS A 232 -12.26 12.77 27.97
N LYS A 233 -13.12 11.78 28.19
CA LYS A 233 -12.92 10.67 29.12
C LYS A 233 -13.21 9.34 28.42
N PRO A 234 -12.26 8.80 27.65
CA PRO A 234 -12.43 7.55 26.93
C PRO A 234 -12.84 6.37 27.82
N GLN A 235 -12.32 6.34 29.05
CA GLN A 235 -12.68 5.31 30.03
C GLN A 235 -14.17 5.28 30.31
N ASP A 236 -14.79 6.40 30.67
CA ASP A 236 -16.21 6.50 30.99
C ASP A 236 -17.05 6.08 29.77
N VAL A 237 -16.63 6.50 28.58
CA VAL A 237 -17.28 6.13 27.31
C VAL A 237 -17.25 4.62 27.09
N MET A 238 -16.10 4.00 27.29
CA MET A 238 -15.92 2.56 27.04
C MET A 238 -16.58 1.71 28.11
N GLU A 239 -16.62 2.12 29.38
CA GLU A 239 -17.39 1.46 30.43
C GLU A 239 -18.89 1.44 30.09
N ASN A 240 -19.44 2.57 29.66
CA ASN A 240 -20.83 2.65 29.22
C ASN A 240 -21.12 1.78 28.00
N ILE A 241 -20.26 1.83 26.98
CA ILE A 241 -20.41 1.03 25.75
C ILE A 241 -20.42 -0.47 26.09
N PHE A 242 -19.45 -0.94 26.86
CA PHE A 242 -19.40 -2.35 27.26
C PHE A 242 -20.63 -2.74 28.10
N GLY A 243 -21.03 -1.91 29.07
CA GLY A 243 -22.21 -2.17 29.89
C GLY A 243 -23.48 -2.33 29.06
N VAL A 244 -23.69 -1.42 28.09
CA VAL A 244 -24.86 -1.45 27.20
C VAL A 244 -24.82 -2.63 26.25
N THR A 245 -23.69 -2.87 25.58
CA THR A 245 -23.58 -3.95 24.58
C THR A 245 -23.66 -5.33 25.22
N GLU A 246 -23.10 -5.54 26.42
CA GLU A 246 -23.26 -6.79 27.18
C GLU A 246 -24.71 -7.02 27.66
N TYR A 247 -25.39 -5.95 28.11
CA TYR A 247 -26.80 -6.04 28.45
C TYR A 247 -27.67 -6.45 27.27
N LEU A 248 -27.44 -5.80 26.10
CA LEU A 248 -28.15 -6.13 24.87
C LEU A 248 -27.88 -7.56 24.42
N ARG A 249 -26.60 -7.99 24.44
CA ARG A 249 -26.22 -9.34 24.10
C ARG A 249 -27.00 -10.38 24.89
N ARG A 250 -27.09 -10.19 26.20
CA ARG A 250 -27.90 -11.08 27.08
C ARG A 250 -29.36 -11.08 26.68
N LYS A 251 -29.98 -9.93 26.42
CA LYS A 251 -31.36 -9.83 25.96
C LYS A 251 -31.59 -10.52 24.62
N ILE A 252 -30.72 -10.31 23.65
CA ILE A 252 -30.83 -10.91 22.33
C ILE A 252 -30.75 -12.44 22.43
N LEU A 253 -29.77 -12.97 23.15
CA LEU A 253 -29.64 -14.41 23.37
C LEU A 253 -30.85 -15.00 24.09
N ALA A 254 -31.39 -14.32 25.09
CA ALA A 254 -32.57 -14.78 25.83
C ALA A 254 -33.82 -14.91 24.96
N ARG A 255 -33.93 -14.13 23.86
CA ARG A 255 -35.02 -14.22 22.89
C ARG A 255 -34.72 -15.12 21.69
N GLY A 256 -33.56 -15.80 21.69
CA GLY A 256 -33.10 -16.67 20.57
C GLY A 256 -32.60 -15.91 19.36
N GLY A 257 -32.20 -14.65 19.49
CA GLY A 257 -31.65 -13.82 18.44
C GLY A 257 -30.11 -14.07 18.25
N ASP A 258 -29.58 -13.49 17.19
CA ASP A 258 -28.15 -13.56 16.84
C ASP A 258 -27.41 -12.35 17.41
N ALA A 259 -26.77 -12.55 18.57
CA ALA A 259 -26.07 -11.47 19.25
C ALA A 259 -24.80 -10.99 18.52
N ASP A 260 -24.26 -11.75 17.57
CA ASP A 260 -23.08 -11.33 16.81
C ASP A 260 -23.46 -10.44 15.61
N ARG A 261 -24.74 -10.44 15.23
CA ARG A 261 -25.27 -9.56 14.17
C ARG A 261 -26.13 -8.40 14.70
N GLU A 262 -26.78 -8.57 15.85
CA GLU A 262 -27.76 -7.60 16.36
C GLU A 262 -27.17 -6.57 17.31
N THR A 263 -25.92 -6.75 17.77
CA THR A 263 -25.21 -5.75 18.59
C THR A 263 -23.72 -5.74 18.28
N LEU A 264 -23.05 -4.61 18.54
CA LEU A 264 -21.59 -4.55 18.42
C LEU A 264 -20.93 -5.40 19.52
N ASN A 265 -19.96 -6.20 19.14
CA ASN A 265 -19.16 -7.01 20.03
C ASN A 265 -17.76 -6.43 20.17
N TYR A 266 -17.53 -5.69 21.25
CA TYR A 266 -16.24 -5.05 21.52
C TYR A 266 -15.23 -6.06 22.06
N ILE A 267 -13.98 -5.94 21.59
CA ILE A 267 -12.87 -6.80 21.93
C ILE A 267 -12.08 -6.17 23.07
N LYS A 268 -11.84 -6.94 24.13
CA LYS A 268 -10.96 -6.51 25.21
C LYS A 268 -9.49 -6.61 24.83
N THR A 269 -8.66 -5.80 25.46
CA THR A 269 -7.22 -5.91 25.37
C THR A 269 -6.72 -7.26 25.93
N LYS A 270 -5.49 -7.63 25.66
CA LYS A 270 -4.83 -8.82 26.24
C LYS A 270 -4.72 -8.74 27.78
N THR A 271 -4.68 -7.52 28.31
CA THR A 271 -4.70 -7.23 29.76
C THR A 271 -6.11 -7.26 30.38
N GLY A 272 -7.16 -7.30 29.53
CA GLY A 272 -8.54 -7.37 29.98
C GLY A 272 -9.28 -6.03 30.02
N ASP A 273 -8.61 -4.96 29.60
CA ASP A 273 -9.17 -3.60 29.60
C ASP A 273 -10.15 -3.39 28.43
N ASN A 274 -11.04 -2.42 28.57
CA ASN A 274 -12.09 -2.10 27.58
C ASN A 274 -11.57 -1.22 26.43
N TYR A 275 -10.40 -0.63 26.55
CA TYR A 275 -9.72 0.18 25.54
C TYR A 275 -8.21 0.08 25.77
N PHE A 276 -7.44 0.50 24.79
CA PHE A 276 -5.99 0.61 24.88
C PHE A 276 -5.59 2.09 24.80
N GLU A 277 -4.69 2.50 25.67
CA GLU A 277 -4.04 3.81 25.61
C GLU A 277 -2.60 3.64 25.17
N ASP A 278 -2.23 4.31 24.09
CA ASP A 278 -0.88 4.23 23.54
C ASP A 278 0.10 5.17 24.26
N ALA A 279 1.38 5.10 23.89
CA ALA A 279 2.46 5.84 24.55
C ALA A 279 2.32 7.36 24.45
N VAL A 280 1.49 7.87 23.53
CA VAL A 280 1.22 9.32 23.36
C VAL A 280 -0.14 9.75 23.92
N GLY A 281 -0.86 8.82 24.58
CA GLY A 281 -2.14 9.09 25.23
C GLY A 281 -3.36 9.03 24.31
N SER A 282 -3.23 8.41 23.11
CA SER A 282 -4.39 8.16 22.27
C SER A 282 -5.13 6.91 22.74
N ALA A 283 -6.47 6.99 22.78
CA ALA A 283 -7.31 5.90 23.21
C ALA A 283 -7.86 5.12 22.00
N TRP A 284 -7.73 3.79 22.04
CA TRP A 284 -8.13 2.90 20.99
C TRP A 284 -9.17 1.89 21.44
N ARG A 285 -10.12 1.56 20.55
CA ARG A 285 -11.10 0.50 20.76
C ARG A 285 -11.20 -0.40 19.55
N CYS A 286 -11.59 -1.66 19.76
CA CYS A 286 -11.76 -2.64 18.70
C CYS A 286 -13.07 -3.39 18.86
N TYR A 287 -13.73 -3.73 17.73
CA TYR A 287 -14.97 -4.52 17.71
C TYR A 287 -15.05 -5.40 16.46
N ASN A 288 -15.84 -6.45 16.52
CA ASN A 288 -16.08 -7.34 15.39
C ASN A 288 -16.78 -6.59 14.25
N TYR A 289 -16.30 -6.80 13.03
CA TYR A 289 -17.04 -6.39 11.84
C TYR A 289 -18.30 -7.26 11.68
N ILE A 290 -19.42 -6.66 11.35
CA ILE A 290 -20.66 -7.36 11.06
C ILE A 290 -20.78 -7.47 9.53
N PRO A 291 -20.61 -8.67 8.92
CA PRO A 291 -20.70 -8.85 7.47
C PRO A 291 -22.06 -8.43 6.94
N ASP A 292 -22.10 -7.95 5.69
CA ASP A 292 -23.32 -7.50 5.01
C ASP A 292 -24.10 -6.37 5.72
N SER A 293 -23.43 -5.66 6.65
CA SER A 293 -23.98 -4.46 7.25
C SER A 293 -23.91 -3.29 6.28
N VAL A 294 -24.97 -2.47 6.25
CA VAL A 294 -25.03 -1.27 5.41
C VAL A 294 -25.00 -0.04 6.31
N CYS A 295 -24.00 0.83 6.09
CA CYS A 295 -23.95 2.13 6.72
C CYS A 295 -24.70 3.15 5.84
N ILE A 296 -25.75 3.76 6.38
CA ILE A 296 -26.50 4.83 5.71
C ILE A 296 -26.01 6.16 6.27
N GLU A 297 -25.13 6.85 5.51
CA GLU A 297 -24.53 8.12 5.92
C GLU A 297 -25.54 9.29 5.91
N SER A 298 -26.55 9.21 5.06
CA SER A 298 -27.60 10.21 4.97
C SER A 298 -28.94 9.56 4.61
N VAL A 299 -30.00 10.01 5.21
CA VAL A 299 -31.38 9.56 4.89
C VAL A 299 -31.70 9.98 3.46
N ARG A 300 -31.92 9.02 2.57
CA ARG A 300 -32.22 9.24 1.14
C ARG A 300 -33.70 9.05 0.84
N THR A 301 -34.37 8.23 1.63
CA THR A 301 -35.78 7.88 1.42
C THR A 301 -36.58 7.92 2.75
N PRO A 302 -37.92 8.14 2.73
CA PRO A 302 -38.74 8.00 3.90
C PRO A 302 -38.64 6.61 4.57
N GLN A 303 -38.34 5.56 3.76
CA GLN A 303 -38.16 4.20 4.26
C GLN A 303 -36.87 4.05 5.08
N ASP A 304 -35.77 4.75 4.72
CA ASP A 304 -34.55 4.75 5.51
C ASP A 304 -34.78 5.36 6.88
N PHE A 305 -35.54 6.45 6.93
CA PHE A 305 -35.95 7.10 8.20
C PHE A 305 -36.80 6.19 9.06
N TYR A 306 -37.80 5.53 8.46
CA TYR A 306 -38.66 4.57 9.16
C TYR A 306 -37.85 3.40 9.71
N ASN A 307 -36.94 2.82 8.88
CA ASN A 307 -36.10 1.70 9.28
C ASN A 307 -35.17 2.08 10.44
N SER A 308 -34.57 3.27 10.38
CA SER A 308 -33.74 3.81 11.46
C SER A 308 -34.53 3.94 12.77
N GLY A 309 -35.70 4.56 12.71
CA GLY A 309 -36.59 4.71 13.88
C GLY A 309 -37.06 3.37 14.43
N LYS A 310 -37.41 2.40 13.58
CA LYS A 310 -37.79 1.04 13.97
C LYS A 310 -36.63 0.30 14.66
N SER A 311 -35.42 0.40 14.12
CA SER A 311 -34.23 -0.22 14.71
C SER A 311 -33.92 0.39 16.08
N PHE A 312 -34.04 1.72 16.20
CA PHE A 312 -33.81 2.42 17.46
C PHE A 312 -34.88 2.07 18.50
N GLY A 313 -36.18 1.97 18.09
CA GLY A 313 -37.25 1.54 18.96
C GLY A 313 -37.17 0.09 19.41
N ALA A 314 -36.58 -0.80 18.58
CA ALA A 314 -36.34 -2.19 18.99
C ALA A 314 -35.16 -2.33 19.99
N PHE A 315 -34.33 -1.30 20.06
CA PHE A 315 -33.21 -1.22 20.98
C PHE A 315 -33.61 -0.82 22.39
N LEU A 316 -34.70 -0.02 22.56
CA LEU A 316 -35.27 0.40 23.82
C LEU A 316 -36.15 -0.71 24.43
#